data_982e4f3586ad4fb0cd81fdf4ab716e5d
#
_entry.id   982e4f3586ad4fb0cd81fdf4ab716e5d
#
_cell.length_a   1.000
_cell.length_b   1.000
_cell.length_c   1.000
_cell.angle_alpha   90.00
_cell.angle_beta   90.00
_cell.angle_gamma   90.00
#
_symmetry.space_group_name_H-M   'P 1'
#
loop_
_entity.id
_entity.type
_entity.pdbx_description
1 polymer ?
#
loop_
_entity_poly.entity_id
_entity_poly.type
_entity_poly.pdbx_seq_one_letter_code
_entity_poly.pdbx_strand_id
1 'polypeptide(L)'
;VLCAGLSWVYALPTNVNFSWDDQIHFDIASQLTYGSGVMERSEAEVKLRDLDLTGQARAPMKTMEDELAFNQYLDELSQQKAENTEYRSWNLSDIGFITQTLGMKLGQCLGLPFHVQFMLGRLGNLLMYAAVCYFAIKVAVRYQAILATIALMPTVMNMVCTYSYDPM
;
A
#
# COMPACT_ATOMS: atom_id res chain seq x y z
N VAL A 1 11.65 -8.44 -11.83
CA VAL A 1 10.81 -8.14 -10.66
C VAL A 1 10.44 -6.66 -10.65
N LEU A 2 11.41 -5.72 -10.56
CA LEU A 2 11.13 -4.30 -10.39
C LEU A 2 10.23 -3.71 -11.50
N CYS A 3 10.54 -3.95 -12.78
CA CYS A 3 9.73 -3.42 -13.90
C CYS A 3 8.30 -3.96 -13.88
N ALA A 4 8.13 -5.26 -13.61
CA ALA A 4 6.80 -5.86 -13.48
C ALA A 4 6.05 -5.27 -12.28
N GLY A 5 6.72 -5.11 -11.13
CA GLY A 5 6.14 -4.51 -9.94
C GLY A 5 5.71 -3.06 -10.13
N LEU A 6 6.50 -2.25 -10.80
CA LEU A 6 6.12 -0.87 -11.11
C LEU A 6 4.85 -0.81 -11.97
N SER A 7 4.72 -1.70 -12.95
CA SER A 7 3.49 -1.81 -13.74
C SER A 7 2.29 -2.18 -12.86
N TRP A 8 2.47 -3.09 -11.90
CA TRP A 8 1.43 -3.45 -10.94
C TRP A 8 1.06 -2.30 -10.01
N VAL A 9 2.03 -1.62 -9.41
CA VAL A 9 1.76 -0.47 -8.53
C VAL A 9 0.99 0.62 -9.27
N TYR A 10 1.33 0.86 -10.54
CA TYR A 10 0.62 1.84 -11.36
C TYR A 10 -0.78 1.40 -11.77
N ALA A 11 -0.97 0.10 -12.07
CA ALA A 11 -2.26 -0.44 -12.50
C ALA A 11 -3.25 -0.68 -11.36
N LEU A 12 -2.74 -0.84 -10.11
CA LEU A 12 -3.61 -1.04 -8.96
C LEU A 12 -4.24 0.29 -8.52
N PRO A 13 -5.56 0.33 -8.34
CA PRO A 13 -6.23 1.51 -7.82
C PRO A 13 -5.72 1.85 -6.40
N THR A 14 -5.86 3.10 -6.01
CA THR A 14 -5.50 3.61 -4.68
C THR A 14 -6.48 3.19 -3.56
N ASN A 15 -7.30 2.20 -3.85
CA ASN A 15 -8.28 1.64 -2.95
C ASN A 15 -7.62 0.79 -1.85
N VAL A 16 -7.93 1.06 -0.58
CA VAL A 16 -7.39 0.33 0.58
C VAL A 16 -8.02 -1.04 0.82
N ASN A 17 -9.11 -1.38 0.13
CA ASN A 17 -9.77 -2.68 0.22
C ASN A 17 -9.43 -3.60 -0.95
N PHE A 18 -8.34 -3.32 -1.65
CA PHE A 18 -7.98 -4.06 -2.85
C PHE A 18 -7.46 -5.48 -2.55
N SER A 19 -6.71 -5.64 -1.47
CA SER A 19 -6.12 -6.90 -1.05
C SER A 19 -6.73 -7.40 0.27
N TRP A 20 -6.39 -8.63 0.61
CA TRP A 20 -6.76 -9.22 1.91
C TRP A 20 -6.10 -8.41 3.03
N ASP A 21 -6.90 -7.94 3.98
CA ASP A 21 -6.47 -7.14 5.15
C ASP A 21 -5.72 -5.82 4.81
N ASP A 22 -5.76 -5.38 3.55
CA ASP A 22 -5.08 -4.19 3.05
C ASP A 22 -5.43 -2.94 3.88
N GLN A 23 -6.71 -2.79 4.27
CA GLN A 23 -7.16 -1.69 5.11
C GLN A 23 -6.58 -1.73 6.53
N ILE A 24 -6.36 -2.91 7.10
CA ILE A 24 -5.77 -3.06 8.45
C ILE A 24 -4.29 -2.69 8.40
N HIS A 25 -3.58 -3.18 7.39
CA HIS A 25 -2.16 -2.90 7.21
C HIS A 25 -1.91 -1.43 6.85
N PHE A 26 -2.77 -0.86 6.01
CA PHE A 26 -2.72 0.56 5.70
C PHE A 26 -2.95 1.42 6.95
N ASP A 27 -3.92 1.08 7.78
CA ASP A 27 -4.20 1.81 9.02
C ASP A 27 -2.97 1.80 9.96
N ILE A 28 -2.30 0.66 10.12
CA ILE A 28 -1.06 0.57 10.90
C ILE A 28 0.04 1.47 10.30
N ALA A 29 0.28 1.38 8.99
CA ALA A 29 1.29 2.19 8.32
C ALA A 29 0.98 3.69 8.42
N SER A 30 -0.29 4.08 8.32
CA SER A 30 -0.74 5.46 8.44
C SER A 30 -0.59 5.99 9.87
N GLN A 31 -0.94 5.20 10.90
CA GLN A 31 -0.72 5.54 12.30
C GLN A 31 0.76 5.75 12.63
N LEU A 32 1.65 4.95 12.05
CA LEU A 32 3.10 5.11 12.19
C LEU A 32 3.65 6.33 11.44
N THR A 33 2.97 6.76 10.39
CA THR A 33 3.39 7.90 9.55
C THR A 33 2.86 9.22 10.06
N TYR A 34 1.57 9.30 10.36
CA TYR A 34 0.82 10.54 10.59
C TYR A 34 0.34 10.70 12.02
N GLY A 35 0.39 9.66 12.84
CA GLY A 35 -0.18 9.60 14.18
C GLY A 35 -1.52 8.88 14.19
N SER A 36 -2.64 9.58 14.16
CA SER A 36 -3.96 8.96 13.98
C SER A 36 -4.14 8.42 12.57
N GLY A 37 -4.93 7.37 12.41
CA GLY A 37 -5.29 6.84 11.09
C GLY A 37 -5.89 7.95 10.21
N VAL A 38 -5.40 8.08 8.99
CA VAL A 38 -5.90 9.10 8.04
C VAL A 38 -7.28 8.71 7.50
N MET A 39 -7.54 7.41 7.45
CA MET A 39 -8.80 6.88 6.98
C MET A 39 -9.18 5.66 7.82
N GLU A 40 -10.27 5.77 8.56
CA GLU A 40 -10.81 4.63 9.27
C GLU A 40 -11.50 3.64 8.31
N ARG A 41 -11.49 2.36 8.70
CA ARG A 41 -12.12 1.30 7.92
C ARG A 41 -13.58 1.59 7.59
N SER A 42 -14.33 2.09 8.56
CA SER A 42 -15.74 2.46 8.40
C SER A 42 -15.95 3.53 7.34
N GLU A 43 -15.08 4.53 7.29
CA GLU A 43 -15.14 5.62 6.30
C GLU A 43 -14.81 5.12 4.90
N ALA A 44 -13.80 4.26 4.77
CA ALA A 44 -13.45 3.62 3.51
C ALA A 44 -14.60 2.75 2.98
N GLU A 45 -15.24 1.96 3.85
CA GLU A 45 -16.38 1.13 3.48
C GLU A 45 -17.60 1.96 3.06
N VAL A 46 -17.88 3.07 3.75
CA VAL A 46 -18.96 3.99 3.38
C VAL A 46 -18.69 4.59 2.00
N LYS A 47 -17.47 5.10 1.77
CA LYS A 47 -17.14 5.72 0.48
C LYS A 47 -17.17 4.74 -0.68
N LEU A 48 -16.68 3.53 -0.49
CA LEU A 48 -16.77 2.48 -1.51
C LEU A 48 -18.24 2.13 -1.83
N ARG A 49 -19.11 2.15 -0.83
CA ARG A 49 -20.54 1.97 -1.01
C ARG A 49 -21.17 3.12 -1.80
N ASP A 50 -20.83 4.36 -1.47
CA ASP A 50 -21.36 5.54 -2.15
C ASP A 50 -20.98 5.58 -3.65
N LEU A 51 -19.83 4.98 -3.99
CA LEU A 51 -19.39 4.77 -5.37
C LEU A 51 -20.02 3.52 -6.04
N ASP A 52 -21.03 2.91 -5.42
CA ASP A 52 -21.66 1.65 -5.88
C ASP A 52 -20.66 0.49 -6.08
N LEU A 53 -19.59 0.48 -5.29
CA LEU A 53 -18.59 -0.59 -5.24
C LEU A 53 -18.90 -1.62 -4.14
N THR A 54 -20.15 -1.62 -3.67
CA THR A 54 -20.63 -2.45 -2.58
C THR A 54 -20.68 -3.93 -2.91
N GLY A 55 -20.45 -4.71 -1.89
CA GLY A 55 -20.47 -6.18 -1.96
C GLY A 55 -19.15 -6.81 -2.38
N GLN A 56 -18.19 -6.01 -2.83
CA GLN A 56 -16.86 -6.47 -3.21
C GLN A 56 -15.81 -5.51 -2.65
N ALA A 57 -15.63 -5.50 -1.35
CA ALA A 57 -14.64 -4.65 -0.68
C ALA A 57 -13.19 -4.80 -1.24
N ARG A 58 -12.99 -5.79 -2.09
CA ARG A 58 -11.72 -6.12 -2.74
C ARG A 58 -11.74 -5.94 -4.26
N ALA A 59 -12.84 -5.46 -4.81
CA ALA A 59 -12.92 -5.23 -6.25
C ALA A 59 -12.19 -3.93 -6.63
N PRO A 60 -11.47 -3.92 -7.76
CA PRO A 60 -10.94 -2.69 -8.31
C PRO A 60 -12.08 -1.73 -8.65
N MET A 61 -11.78 -0.44 -8.68
CA MET A 61 -12.72 0.59 -9.13
C MET A 61 -13.23 0.25 -10.53
N LYS A 62 -14.52 0.48 -10.79
CA LYS A 62 -15.14 0.09 -12.06
C LYS A 62 -14.72 0.98 -13.21
N THR A 63 -14.50 2.27 -12.91
CA THR A 63 -14.19 3.29 -13.91
C THR A 63 -13.04 4.19 -13.45
N MET A 64 -12.44 4.90 -14.40
CA MET A 64 -11.46 5.95 -14.09
C MET A 64 -12.07 7.09 -13.28
N GLU A 65 -13.36 7.36 -13.47
CA GLU A 65 -14.08 8.41 -12.73
C GLU A 65 -14.22 8.03 -11.25
N ASP A 66 -14.52 6.74 -10.96
CA ASP A 66 -14.58 6.23 -9.58
C ASP A 66 -13.22 6.36 -8.88
N GLU A 67 -12.14 6.06 -9.60
CA GLU A 67 -10.79 6.18 -9.05
C GLU A 67 -10.41 7.64 -8.77
N LEU A 68 -10.71 8.54 -9.70
CA LEU A 68 -10.48 9.97 -9.50
C LEU A 68 -11.27 10.53 -8.31
N ALA A 69 -12.56 10.16 -8.21
CA ALA A 69 -13.41 10.56 -7.09
C ALA A 69 -12.87 10.03 -5.76
N PHE A 70 -12.37 8.81 -5.73
CA PHE A 70 -11.77 8.23 -4.52
C PHE A 70 -10.44 8.90 -4.15
N ASN A 71 -9.60 9.22 -5.12
CA ASN A 71 -8.36 9.96 -4.89
C ASN A 71 -8.63 11.35 -4.31
N GLN A 72 -9.62 12.08 -4.85
CA GLN A 72 -10.04 13.36 -4.31
C GLN A 72 -10.53 13.24 -2.87
N TYR A 73 -11.33 12.23 -2.57
CA TYR A 73 -11.79 11.94 -1.22
C TYR A 73 -10.63 11.65 -0.26
N LEU A 74 -9.63 10.88 -0.67
CA LEU A 74 -8.43 10.63 0.13
C LEU A 74 -7.65 11.92 0.41
N ASP A 75 -7.51 12.78 -0.60
CA ASP A 75 -6.82 14.06 -0.45
C ASP A 75 -7.57 15.01 0.50
N GLU A 76 -8.90 15.03 0.44
CA GLU A 76 -9.75 15.81 1.36
C GLU A 76 -9.64 15.30 2.81
N LEU A 77 -9.68 13.98 3.02
CA LEU A 77 -9.51 13.37 4.34
C LEU A 77 -8.16 13.73 4.97
N SER A 78 -7.11 13.72 4.18
CA SER A 78 -5.76 14.04 4.69
C SER A 78 -5.61 15.49 5.15
N GLN A 79 -6.47 16.38 4.67
CA GLN A 79 -6.49 17.79 5.07
C GLN A 79 -7.27 18.02 6.38
N GLN A 80 -8.11 17.07 6.78
CA GLN A 80 -8.80 17.13 8.06
C GLN A 80 -7.77 16.92 9.18
N LYS A 81 -7.50 17.95 9.94
CA LYS A 81 -6.61 17.84 11.10
C LYS A 81 -7.30 16.96 12.13
N ALA A 82 -6.71 15.82 12.44
CA ALA A 82 -7.13 15.05 13.60
C ALA A 82 -6.91 15.91 14.86
N GLU A 83 -7.97 16.14 15.63
CA GLU A 83 -7.90 16.92 16.87
C GLU A 83 -7.00 16.28 17.93
N ASN A 84 -6.81 14.97 17.86
CA ASN A 84 -5.92 14.20 18.75
C ASN A 84 -4.99 13.31 17.90
N THR A 85 -3.77 13.77 17.69
CA THR A 85 -2.72 12.98 17.05
C THR A 85 -1.96 12.16 18.09
N GLU A 86 -2.44 10.98 18.39
CA GLU A 86 -1.66 9.99 19.13
C GLU A 86 -0.85 9.15 18.15
N TYR A 87 0.47 9.28 18.20
CA TYR A 87 1.36 8.43 17.42
C TYR A 87 1.40 7.02 18.01
N ARG A 88 1.22 6.04 17.17
CA ARG A 88 1.43 4.64 17.55
C ARG A 88 2.88 4.44 17.99
N SER A 89 3.09 3.89 19.17
CA SER A 89 4.42 3.50 19.61
C SER A 89 4.92 2.31 18.79
N TRP A 90 6.16 2.37 18.32
CA TRP A 90 6.79 1.30 17.57
C TRP A 90 6.95 0.03 18.40
N ASN A 91 6.51 -1.09 17.84
CA ASN A 91 6.72 -2.42 18.38
C ASN A 91 7.51 -3.28 17.39
N LEU A 92 8.10 -4.37 17.87
CA LEU A 92 8.84 -5.28 17.01
C LEU A 92 7.98 -5.90 15.90
N SER A 93 6.69 -6.08 16.15
CA SER A 93 5.70 -6.53 15.16
C SER A 93 5.47 -5.54 14.00
N ASP A 94 5.84 -4.27 14.18
CA ASP A 94 5.63 -3.24 13.18
C ASP A 94 6.78 -3.14 12.15
N ILE A 95 7.81 -3.99 12.29
CA ILE A 95 8.95 -4.05 11.35
C ILE A 95 8.48 -4.25 9.91
N GLY A 96 7.47 -5.08 9.69
CA GLY A 96 6.90 -5.32 8.36
C GLY A 96 6.30 -4.10 7.67
N PHE A 97 6.01 -3.02 8.41
CA PHE A 97 5.44 -1.78 7.88
C PHE A 97 6.45 -0.65 7.66
N ILE A 98 7.74 -0.87 8.01
CA ILE A 98 8.78 0.18 7.92
C ILE A 98 8.89 0.75 6.52
N THR A 99 8.93 -0.10 5.50
CA THR A 99 9.15 0.33 4.11
C THR A 99 7.97 1.14 3.57
N GLN A 100 6.75 0.74 3.93
CA GLN A 100 5.52 1.44 3.59
C GLN A 100 5.47 2.80 4.30
N THR A 101 5.73 2.82 5.60
CA THR A 101 5.81 4.03 6.43
C THR A 101 6.86 5.01 5.90
N LEU A 102 8.05 4.53 5.53
CA LEU A 102 9.11 5.36 4.94
C LEU A 102 8.69 5.95 3.58
N GLY A 103 8.03 5.16 2.73
CA GLY A 103 7.50 5.65 1.45
C GLY A 103 6.47 6.75 1.64
N MET A 104 5.49 6.55 2.53
CA MET A 104 4.47 7.55 2.87
C MET A 104 5.11 8.80 3.49
N LYS A 105 6.05 8.63 4.42
CA LYS A 105 6.76 9.74 5.07
C LYS A 105 7.57 10.57 4.10
N LEU A 106 8.22 9.93 3.13
CA LEU A 106 8.92 10.63 2.05
C LEU A 106 7.94 11.51 1.25
N GLY A 107 6.80 10.97 0.86
CA GLY A 107 5.76 11.73 0.17
C GLY A 107 5.24 12.91 0.99
N GLN A 108 5.05 12.71 2.30
CA GLN A 108 4.65 13.78 3.23
C GLN A 108 5.72 14.89 3.28
N CYS A 109 7.00 14.53 3.42
CA CYS A 109 8.10 15.50 3.46
C CYS A 109 8.22 16.30 2.16
N LEU A 110 7.84 15.71 1.02
CA LEU A 110 7.84 16.37 -0.29
C LEU A 110 6.56 17.19 -0.54
N GLY A 111 5.60 17.20 0.38
CA GLY A 111 4.33 17.92 0.24
C GLY A 111 3.44 17.39 -0.89
N LEU A 112 3.55 16.10 -1.22
CA LEU A 112 2.77 15.47 -2.28
C LEU A 112 1.32 15.22 -1.83
N PRO A 113 0.35 15.18 -2.77
CA PRO A 113 -1.03 14.80 -2.48
C PRO A 113 -1.10 13.42 -1.80
N PHE A 114 -2.12 13.21 -0.97
CA PHE A 114 -2.20 11.99 -0.17
C PHE A 114 -2.25 10.70 -1.00
N HIS A 115 -2.98 10.69 -2.11
CA HIS A 115 -3.02 9.52 -3.00
C HIS A 115 -1.63 9.15 -3.54
N VAL A 116 -0.75 10.14 -3.78
CA VAL A 116 0.64 9.88 -4.18
C VAL A 116 1.46 9.34 -3.01
N GLN A 117 1.25 9.87 -1.80
CA GLN A 117 1.89 9.32 -0.58
C GLN A 117 1.49 7.86 -0.37
N PHE A 118 0.22 7.54 -0.57
CA PHE A 118 -0.29 6.18 -0.53
C PHE A 118 0.42 5.26 -1.55
N MET A 119 0.57 5.70 -2.79
CA MET A 119 1.32 4.95 -3.82
C MET A 119 2.80 4.78 -3.46
N LEU A 120 3.43 5.80 -2.85
CA LEU A 120 4.81 5.70 -2.38
C LEU A 120 4.99 4.67 -1.27
N GLY A 121 3.98 4.47 -0.42
CA GLY A 121 3.97 3.37 0.55
C GLY A 121 4.05 2.00 -0.12
N ARG A 122 3.24 1.76 -1.14
CA ARG A 122 3.29 0.54 -1.96
C ARG A 122 4.63 0.37 -2.67
N LEU A 123 5.15 1.46 -3.22
CA LEU A 123 6.47 1.46 -3.87
C LEU A 123 7.59 1.12 -2.88
N GLY A 124 7.52 1.60 -1.66
CA GLY A 124 8.47 1.24 -0.59
C GLY A 124 8.52 -0.28 -0.35
N ASN A 125 7.36 -0.92 -0.28
CA ASN A 125 7.24 -2.37 -0.14
C ASN A 125 7.84 -3.12 -1.35
N LEU A 126 7.50 -2.69 -2.56
CA LEU A 126 8.05 -3.25 -3.80
C LEU A 126 9.58 -3.14 -3.87
N LEU A 127 10.15 -2.00 -3.49
CA LEU A 127 11.60 -1.78 -3.53
C LEU A 127 12.33 -2.72 -2.56
N MET A 128 11.80 -2.90 -1.35
CA MET A 128 12.35 -3.84 -0.39
C MET A 128 12.30 -5.28 -0.91
N TYR A 129 11.14 -5.70 -1.40
CA TYR A 129 10.98 -7.02 -1.99
C TYR A 129 11.95 -7.25 -3.16
N ALA A 130 12.08 -6.28 -4.08
CA ALA A 130 13.00 -6.38 -5.20
C ALA A 130 14.46 -6.50 -4.74
N ALA A 131 14.86 -5.79 -3.68
CA ALA A 131 16.18 -5.89 -3.09
C ALA A 131 16.42 -7.29 -2.49
N VAL A 132 15.47 -7.80 -1.70
CA VAL A 132 15.56 -9.15 -1.12
C VAL A 132 15.64 -10.22 -2.21
N CYS A 133 14.79 -10.15 -3.24
CA CYS A 133 14.83 -11.07 -4.37
C CYS A 133 16.16 -11.01 -5.13
N TYR A 134 16.70 -9.80 -5.34
CA TYR A 134 18.01 -9.65 -5.98
C TYR A 134 19.11 -10.38 -5.22
N PHE A 135 19.20 -10.16 -3.92
CA PHE A 135 20.21 -10.81 -3.09
C PHE A 135 19.99 -12.34 -3.01
N ALA A 136 18.74 -12.79 -2.84
CA ALA A 136 18.41 -14.21 -2.80
C ALA A 136 18.81 -14.92 -4.11
N ILE A 137 18.47 -14.33 -5.26
CA ILE A 137 18.81 -14.89 -6.59
C ILE A 137 20.32 -14.89 -6.80
N LYS A 138 21.03 -13.82 -6.34
CA LYS A 138 22.49 -13.71 -6.49
C LYS A 138 23.23 -14.79 -5.69
N VAL A 139 22.74 -15.13 -4.50
CA VAL A 139 23.34 -16.15 -3.61
C VAL A 139 22.99 -17.57 -4.07
N ALA A 140 21.83 -17.78 -4.66
CA ALA A 140 21.33 -19.10 -5.07
C ALA A 140 21.91 -19.54 -6.42
N VAL A 141 23.13 -20.02 -6.40
CA VAL A 141 23.89 -20.39 -7.63
C VAL A 141 23.17 -21.39 -8.55
N ARG A 142 22.39 -22.32 -7.99
CA ARG A 142 21.74 -23.42 -8.75
C ARG A 142 20.27 -23.16 -9.10
N TYR A 143 19.56 -22.33 -8.34
CA TYR A 143 18.09 -22.21 -8.40
C TYR A 143 17.62 -20.82 -8.81
N GLN A 144 18.48 -20.04 -9.46
CA GLN A 144 18.20 -18.66 -9.85
C GLN A 144 16.92 -18.51 -10.68
N ALA A 145 16.75 -19.39 -11.69
CA ALA A 145 15.56 -19.33 -12.55
C ALA A 145 14.26 -19.66 -11.79
N ILE A 146 14.32 -20.63 -10.89
CA ILE A 146 13.17 -21.00 -10.06
C ILE A 146 12.79 -19.87 -9.14
N LEU A 147 13.77 -19.29 -8.45
CA LEU A 147 13.51 -18.14 -7.55
C LEU A 147 12.98 -16.93 -8.32
N ALA A 148 13.53 -16.64 -9.50
CA ALA A 148 13.04 -15.55 -10.34
C ALA A 148 11.59 -15.79 -10.80
N THR A 149 11.23 -17.04 -11.13
CA THR A 149 9.87 -17.40 -11.50
C THR A 149 8.91 -17.24 -10.33
N ILE A 150 9.28 -17.70 -9.13
CA ILE A 150 8.47 -17.53 -7.91
C ILE A 150 8.28 -16.04 -7.60
N ALA A 151 9.35 -15.26 -7.69
CA ALA A 151 9.31 -13.82 -7.42
C ALA A 151 8.43 -13.03 -8.41
N LEU A 152 8.12 -13.59 -9.56
CA LEU A 152 7.27 -12.98 -10.59
C LEU A 152 5.85 -13.56 -10.62
N MET A 153 5.50 -14.49 -9.71
CA MET A 153 4.15 -15.02 -9.65
C MET A 153 3.12 -13.90 -9.42
N PRO A 154 2.03 -13.85 -10.18
CA PRO A 154 1.04 -12.77 -10.08
C PRO A 154 0.49 -12.56 -8.67
N THR A 155 0.25 -13.64 -7.93
CA THR A 155 -0.22 -13.57 -6.55
C THR A 155 0.79 -12.87 -5.64
N VAL A 156 2.07 -13.24 -5.76
CA VAL A 156 3.15 -12.62 -4.98
C VAL A 156 3.29 -11.15 -5.35
N MET A 157 3.27 -10.84 -6.66
CA MET A 157 3.35 -9.46 -7.13
C MET A 157 2.19 -8.61 -6.63
N ASN A 158 0.98 -9.17 -6.60
CA ASN A 158 -0.18 -8.48 -6.04
C ASN A 158 0.01 -8.15 -4.56
N MET A 159 0.45 -9.11 -3.75
CA MET A 159 0.69 -8.91 -2.31
C MET A 159 1.79 -7.88 -2.05
N VAL A 160 2.86 -7.90 -2.84
CA VAL A 160 3.98 -6.96 -2.72
C VAL A 160 3.59 -5.53 -3.08
N CYS A 161 2.67 -5.36 -4.03
CA CYS A 161 2.23 -4.06 -4.52
C CYS A 161 1.03 -3.49 -3.77
N THR A 162 0.57 -4.15 -2.71
CA THR A 162 -0.50 -3.70 -1.82
C THR A 162 0.04 -3.42 -0.41
N TYR A 163 -0.83 -2.96 0.49
CA TYR A 163 -0.47 -2.81 1.91
C TYR A 163 -0.53 -4.19 2.57
N SER A 164 0.58 -4.92 2.54
CA SER A 164 0.72 -6.20 3.22
C SER A 164 2.12 -6.32 3.82
N TYR A 165 2.24 -7.00 4.95
CA TYR A 165 3.54 -7.37 5.53
C TYR A 165 3.97 -8.80 5.12
N ASP A 166 3.08 -9.59 4.53
CA ASP A 166 3.32 -11.00 4.19
C ASP A 166 4.51 -11.24 3.25
N PRO A 167 4.90 -10.30 2.35
CA PRO A 167 6.06 -10.48 1.51
C PRO A 167 7.41 -10.33 2.22
N MET A 168 7.44 -9.89 3.47
CA MET A 168 8.66 -9.73 4.27
C MET A 168 8.89 -10.92 5.19
#